data_2f9c64548dc27b765578d9430bb6d48d
#
_entry.id   2f9c64548dc27b765578d9430bb6d48d
#
_cell.length_a   1.000
_cell.length_b   1.000
_cell.length_c   1.000
_cell.angle_alpha   90.00
_cell.angle_beta   90.00
_cell.angle_gamma   90.00
#
_symmetry.space_group_name_H-M   'P 1'
#
loop_
_entity.id
_entity.type
_entity.pdbx_description
1 polymer ?
#
loop_
_entity_poly.entity_id
_entity_poly.type
_entity_poly.pdbx_seq_one_letter_code
_entity_poly.pdbx_strand_id
1 'polypeptide(L)'
;MSQRTLWEQGTKPGRQVATLASAATLVVVLGHLLLTRQLNIAFDISFVAICVAAALSVRPREFFVVGVLPPLLMLGAMLTAALLAREAIAETGDGLIQAVVSGLAHQAGALVAGYGLTLVILALRQMAAQQRLPAQAAQRRRPASVVQTENSPQH
;
A
#
# COMPACT_ATOMS: atom_id res chain seq x y z
N MET A 1 -4.57 29.69 -3.74
CA MET A 1 -4.68 28.40 -4.43
C MET A 1 -3.86 27.37 -3.63
N SER A 2 -4.52 26.57 -2.82
CA SER A 2 -3.85 25.52 -2.04
C SER A 2 -3.40 24.43 -3.00
N GLN A 3 -2.11 24.30 -3.25
CA GLN A 3 -1.56 23.18 -4.00
C GLN A 3 -1.85 21.92 -3.17
N ARG A 4 -2.84 21.17 -3.61
CA ARG A 4 -3.11 19.83 -3.09
C ARG A 4 -1.94 18.95 -3.50
N THR A 5 -1.05 18.69 -2.57
CA THR A 5 0.08 17.81 -2.82
C THR A 5 -0.44 16.41 -3.17
N LEU A 6 0.16 15.77 -4.18
CA LEU A 6 -0.19 14.43 -4.68
C LEU A 6 -0.25 13.34 -3.58
N TRP A 7 0.36 13.61 -2.44
CA TRP A 7 0.38 12.77 -1.24
C TRP A 7 -0.97 12.64 -0.53
N GLU A 8 -1.90 13.58 -0.77
CA GLU A 8 -3.15 13.67 -0.01
C GLU A 8 -4.34 12.98 -0.70
N GLN A 9 -4.22 12.72 -1.98
CA GLN A 9 -5.30 12.15 -2.78
C GLN A 9 -4.91 10.76 -3.29
N GLY A 10 -5.03 9.74 -2.44
CA GLY A 10 -5.26 8.40 -2.95
C GLY A 10 -6.53 8.44 -3.80
N THR A 11 -6.38 8.36 -5.11
CA THR A 11 -7.50 8.51 -6.06
C THR A 11 -8.15 7.19 -6.42
N LYS A 12 -7.47 6.08 -6.14
CA LYS A 12 -7.90 4.75 -6.58
C LYS A 12 -8.69 4.01 -5.52
N PRO A 13 -9.79 3.32 -5.89
CA PRO A 13 -10.50 2.44 -4.98
C PRO A 13 -9.59 1.27 -4.57
N GLY A 14 -9.73 0.80 -3.33
CA GLY A 14 -8.88 -0.25 -2.75
C GLY A 14 -8.83 -1.52 -3.59
N ARG A 15 -9.94 -1.90 -4.25
CA ARG A 15 -9.98 -3.05 -5.18
C ARG A 15 -9.02 -2.87 -6.35
N GLN A 16 -8.97 -1.69 -6.97
CA GLN A 16 -8.03 -1.42 -8.07
C GLN A 16 -6.57 -1.41 -7.58
N VAL A 17 -6.33 -0.86 -6.39
CA VAL A 17 -4.99 -0.90 -5.78
C VAL A 17 -4.58 -2.34 -5.51
N ALA A 18 -5.47 -3.17 -4.95
CA ALA A 18 -5.21 -4.57 -4.68
C ALA A 18 -4.93 -5.36 -5.98
N THR A 19 -5.73 -5.19 -7.02
CA THR A 19 -5.51 -5.88 -8.30
C THR A 19 -4.22 -5.45 -8.97
N LEU A 20 -3.89 -4.15 -8.97
CA LEU A 20 -2.64 -3.64 -9.54
C LEU A 20 -1.42 -4.13 -8.75
N ALA A 21 -1.49 -4.11 -7.41
CA ALA A 21 -0.41 -4.61 -6.57
C ALA A 21 -0.22 -6.12 -6.74
N SER A 22 -1.30 -6.90 -6.83
CA SER A 22 -1.22 -8.34 -7.10
C SER A 22 -0.61 -8.64 -8.47
N ALA A 23 -1.05 -7.93 -9.51
CA ALA A 23 -0.48 -8.07 -10.85
C ALA A 23 1.00 -7.68 -10.89
N ALA A 24 1.38 -6.56 -10.24
CA ALA A 24 2.77 -6.14 -10.16
C ALA A 24 3.64 -7.16 -9.42
N THR A 25 3.17 -7.68 -8.28
CA THR A 25 3.88 -8.72 -7.52
C THR A 25 4.05 -9.98 -8.35
N LEU A 26 3.01 -10.40 -9.07
CA LEU A 26 3.09 -11.58 -9.94
C LEU A 26 4.11 -11.40 -11.06
N VAL A 27 4.12 -10.23 -11.72
CA VAL A 27 5.11 -9.90 -12.77
C VAL A 27 6.53 -9.91 -12.19
N VAL A 28 6.74 -9.37 -10.99
CA VAL A 28 8.05 -9.34 -10.33
C VAL A 28 8.50 -10.78 -9.98
N VAL A 29 7.61 -11.61 -9.43
CA VAL A 29 7.93 -13.02 -9.13
C VAL A 29 8.29 -13.77 -10.40
N LEU A 30 7.45 -13.69 -11.43
CA LEU A 30 7.71 -14.36 -12.71
C LEU A 30 9.01 -13.87 -13.35
N GLY A 31 9.25 -12.56 -13.34
CA GLY A 31 10.50 -11.99 -13.85
C GLY A 31 11.73 -12.54 -13.14
N HIS A 32 11.72 -12.62 -11.80
CA HIS A 32 12.82 -13.19 -11.03
C HIS A 32 13.01 -14.68 -11.31
N LEU A 33 11.92 -15.45 -11.37
CA LEU A 33 12.00 -16.89 -11.66
C LEU A 33 12.55 -17.18 -13.06
N LEU A 34 12.20 -16.34 -14.05
CA LEU A 34 12.67 -16.51 -15.43
C LEU A 34 14.13 -16.06 -15.61
N LEU A 35 14.54 -14.98 -14.93
CA LEU A 35 15.88 -14.38 -15.12
C LEU A 35 16.94 -15.01 -14.23
N THR A 36 16.63 -15.25 -12.96
CA THR A 36 17.63 -15.66 -11.96
C THR A 36 17.33 -17.02 -11.30
N ARG A 37 16.12 -17.54 -11.49
CA ARG A 37 15.60 -18.74 -10.81
C ARG A 37 15.71 -18.70 -9.28
N GLN A 38 15.86 -17.49 -8.71
CA GLN A 38 15.98 -17.27 -7.27
C GLN A 38 15.24 -15.99 -6.86
N LEU A 39 14.65 -16.00 -5.69
CA LEU A 39 14.12 -14.80 -5.04
C LEU A 39 15.24 -14.21 -4.18
N ASN A 40 15.77 -13.10 -4.63
CA ASN A 40 16.90 -12.41 -3.99
C ASN A 40 16.48 -11.02 -3.46
N ILE A 41 17.44 -10.27 -2.92
CA ILE A 41 17.22 -8.93 -2.35
C ILE A 41 16.54 -7.95 -3.34
N ALA A 42 16.69 -8.13 -4.64
CA ALA A 42 16.00 -7.30 -5.62
C ALA A 42 14.49 -7.59 -5.64
N PHE A 43 14.07 -8.83 -5.38
CA PHE A 43 12.68 -9.16 -5.13
C PHE A 43 12.15 -8.44 -3.88
N ASP A 44 12.92 -8.47 -2.77
CA ASP A 44 12.54 -7.84 -1.50
C ASP A 44 12.31 -6.34 -1.67
N ILE A 45 13.24 -5.65 -2.33
CA ILE A 45 13.13 -4.22 -2.63
C ILE A 45 11.90 -3.93 -3.50
N SER A 46 11.68 -4.73 -4.54
CA SER A 46 10.52 -4.57 -5.42
C SER A 46 9.21 -4.80 -4.68
N PHE A 47 9.16 -5.81 -3.80
CA PHE A 47 7.99 -6.10 -2.97
C PHE A 47 7.67 -4.94 -2.02
N VAL A 48 8.67 -4.43 -1.30
CA VAL A 48 8.52 -3.27 -0.40
C VAL A 48 8.06 -2.04 -1.19
N ALA A 49 8.62 -1.77 -2.37
CA ALA A 49 8.22 -0.66 -3.22
C ALA A 49 6.75 -0.78 -3.67
N ILE A 50 6.28 -1.98 -4.03
CA ILE A 50 4.87 -2.24 -4.38
C ILE A 50 3.96 -1.96 -3.19
N CYS A 51 4.32 -2.41 -1.99
CA CYS A 51 3.57 -2.18 -0.76
C CYS A 51 3.44 -0.69 -0.44
N VAL A 52 4.53 0.07 -0.55
CA VAL A 52 4.56 1.52 -0.35
C VAL A 52 3.70 2.22 -1.40
N ALA A 53 3.84 1.87 -2.67
CA ALA A 53 3.04 2.44 -3.76
C ALA A 53 1.54 2.18 -3.56
N ALA A 54 1.16 0.98 -3.11
CA ALA A 54 -0.22 0.64 -2.79
C ALA A 54 -0.76 1.51 -1.64
N ALA A 55 0.03 1.66 -0.55
CA ALA A 55 -0.34 2.49 0.60
C ALA A 55 -0.53 3.97 0.25
N LEU A 56 0.27 4.48 -0.69
CA LEU A 56 0.16 5.88 -1.16
C LEU A 56 -1.02 6.09 -2.12
N SER A 57 -1.40 5.07 -2.89
CA SER A 57 -2.42 5.17 -3.94
C SER A 57 -3.85 5.03 -3.45
N VAL A 58 -4.08 4.38 -2.30
CA VAL A 58 -5.41 4.05 -1.80
C VAL A 58 -6.13 5.25 -1.21
N ARG A 59 -7.47 5.25 -1.34
CA ARG A 59 -8.34 6.24 -0.68
C ARG A 59 -8.39 6.02 0.83
N PRO A 60 -8.50 7.09 1.64
CA PRO A 60 -8.52 6.99 3.10
C PRO A 60 -9.64 6.08 3.67
N ARG A 61 -10.74 5.95 2.95
CA ARG A 61 -11.88 5.12 3.38
C ARG A 61 -11.65 3.61 3.25
N GLU A 62 -10.63 3.21 2.51
CA GLU A 62 -10.35 1.80 2.16
C GLU A 62 -8.98 1.33 2.68
N PHE A 63 -8.44 1.98 3.70
CA PHE A 63 -7.15 1.65 4.30
C PHE A 63 -7.04 0.21 4.78
N PHE A 64 -8.15 -0.36 5.25
CA PHE A 64 -8.17 -1.74 5.73
C PHE A 64 -7.77 -2.73 4.63
N VAL A 65 -8.25 -2.55 3.40
CA VAL A 65 -7.94 -3.44 2.27
C VAL A 65 -6.44 -3.47 2.01
N VAL A 66 -5.80 -2.31 2.00
CA VAL A 66 -4.35 -2.21 1.75
C VAL A 66 -3.54 -2.60 2.98
N GLY A 67 -4.07 -2.42 4.19
CA GLY A 67 -3.43 -2.87 5.42
C GLY A 67 -3.26 -4.40 5.50
N VAL A 68 -4.17 -5.17 4.92
CA VAL A 68 -4.08 -6.63 4.88
C VAL A 68 -3.34 -7.15 3.62
N LEU A 69 -3.09 -6.26 2.66
CA LEU A 69 -2.56 -6.63 1.35
C LEU A 69 -1.14 -7.24 1.40
N PRO A 70 -0.14 -6.69 2.13
CA PRO A 70 1.23 -7.21 2.10
C PRO A 70 1.37 -8.69 2.46
N PRO A 71 0.78 -9.22 3.53
CA PRO A 71 0.87 -10.65 3.83
C PRO A 71 0.18 -11.51 2.75
N LEU A 72 -0.91 -11.04 2.16
CA LEU A 72 -1.59 -11.77 1.08
C LEU A 72 -0.76 -11.78 -0.21
N LEU A 73 -0.11 -10.67 -0.54
CA LEU A 73 0.80 -10.58 -1.69
C LEU A 73 2.00 -11.50 -1.52
N MET A 74 2.60 -11.53 -0.32
CA MET A 74 3.74 -12.41 -0.06
C MET A 74 3.33 -13.89 -0.11
N LEU A 75 2.18 -14.24 0.48
CA LEU A 75 1.65 -15.60 0.38
C LEU A 75 1.39 -16.00 -1.07
N GLY A 76 0.78 -15.13 -1.88
CA GLY A 76 0.55 -15.35 -3.30
C GLY A 76 1.85 -15.49 -4.09
N ALA A 77 2.86 -14.68 -3.77
CA ALA A 77 4.18 -14.75 -4.37
C ALA A 77 4.86 -16.11 -4.07
N MET A 78 4.86 -16.53 -2.80
CA MET A 78 5.46 -17.81 -2.40
C MET A 78 4.70 -18.99 -2.97
N LEU A 79 3.37 -18.95 -3.03
CA LEU A 79 2.57 -19.99 -3.65
C LEU A 79 2.87 -20.09 -5.15
N THR A 80 2.98 -18.97 -5.85
CA THR A 80 3.35 -18.95 -7.27
C THR A 80 4.73 -19.53 -7.50
N ALA A 81 5.72 -19.15 -6.69
CA ALA A 81 7.07 -19.68 -6.76
C ALA A 81 7.10 -21.19 -6.44
N ALA A 82 6.35 -21.65 -5.44
CA ALA A 82 6.25 -23.06 -5.09
C ALA A 82 5.62 -23.92 -6.19
N LEU A 83 4.69 -23.36 -6.95
CA LEU A 83 4.05 -24.08 -8.05
C LEU A 83 4.92 -24.12 -9.32
N LEU A 84 5.64 -23.03 -9.63
CA LEU A 84 6.38 -22.88 -10.88
C LEU A 84 7.85 -23.25 -10.77
N ALA A 85 8.48 -22.98 -9.64
CA ALA A 85 9.91 -23.20 -9.42
C ALA A 85 10.20 -23.48 -7.94
N ARG A 86 9.86 -24.67 -7.50
CA ARG A 86 10.04 -25.11 -6.11
C ARG A 86 11.48 -24.95 -5.64
N GLU A 87 12.42 -25.20 -6.53
CA GLU A 87 13.86 -25.07 -6.30
C GLU A 87 14.31 -23.64 -5.96
N ALA A 88 13.49 -22.63 -6.27
CA ALA A 88 13.80 -21.24 -5.99
C ALA A 88 13.56 -20.85 -4.51
N ILE A 89 12.79 -21.66 -3.76
CA ILE A 89 12.33 -21.31 -2.41
C ILE A 89 12.43 -22.44 -1.39
N ALA A 90 12.70 -23.66 -1.82
CA ALA A 90 12.74 -24.84 -0.94
C ALA A 90 13.83 -25.83 -1.35
N GLU A 91 14.19 -26.70 -0.42
CA GLU A 91 15.13 -27.81 -0.68
C GLU A 91 14.46 -28.94 -1.47
N THR A 92 15.30 -29.72 -2.15
CA THR A 92 14.85 -30.89 -2.91
C THR A 92 14.21 -31.94 -1.99
N GLY A 93 12.92 -32.20 -2.22
CA GLY A 93 12.16 -33.19 -1.44
C GLY A 93 11.04 -32.60 -0.60
N ASP A 94 10.98 -31.29 -0.41
CA ASP A 94 9.93 -30.63 0.36
C ASP A 94 8.57 -30.70 -0.36
N GLY A 95 7.51 -30.95 0.42
CA GLY A 95 6.13 -30.82 -0.07
C GLY A 95 5.77 -29.36 -0.39
N LEU A 96 4.69 -29.15 -1.14
CA LEU A 96 4.23 -27.81 -1.52
C LEU A 96 4.03 -26.89 -0.31
N ILE A 97 3.43 -27.39 0.76
CA ILE A 97 3.17 -26.61 2.00
C ILE A 97 4.50 -26.25 2.66
N GLN A 98 5.42 -27.20 2.74
CA GLN A 98 6.76 -26.98 3.31
C GLN A 98 7.52 -25.91 2.52
N ALA A 99 7.49 -25.98 1.18
CA ALA A 99 8.11 -24.99 0.32
C ALA A 99 7.56 -23.58 0.54
N VAL A 100 6.23 -23.43 0.66
CA VAL A 100 5.61 -22.11 0.94
C VAL A 100 6.02 -21.59 2.30
N VAL A 101 6.00 -22.42 3.35
CA VAL A 101 6.40 -22.03 4.71
C VAL A 101 7.88 -21.63 4.75
N SER A 102 8.75 -22.41 4.15
CA SER A 102 10.19 -22.12 4.05
C SER A 102 10.44 -20.81 3.31
N GLY A 103 9.76 -20.60 2.18
CA GLY A 103 9.83 -19.36 1.42
C GLY A 103 9.37 -18.15 2.21
N LEU A 104 8.24 -18.27 2.94
CA LEU A 104 7.76 -17.19 3.82
C LEU A 104 8.77 -16.87 4.94
N ALA A 105 9.37 -17.91 5.55
CA ALA A 105 10.35 -17.71 6.60
C ALA A 105 11.61 -17.00 6.06
N HIS A 106 12.07 -17.38 4.86
CA HIS A 106 13.21 -16.75 4.22
C HIS A 106 12.97 -15.29 3.86
N GLN A 107 11.76 -14.95 3.45
CA GLN A 107 11.35 -13.59 3.06
C GLN A 107 10.69 -12.80 4.20
N ALA A 108 10.77 -13.28 5.45
CA ALA A 108 10.15 -12.63 6.61
C ALA A 108 10.62 -11.19 6.80
N GLY A 109 11.89 -10.89 6.53
CA GLY A 109 12.45 -9.53 6.61
C GLY A 109 11.76 -8.56 5.66
N ALA A 110 11.59 -8.93 4.40
CA ALA A 110 10.90 -8.13 3.40
C ALA A 110 9.41 -7.95 3.73
N LEU A 111 8.77 -9.01 4.25
CA LEU A 111 7.38 -8.96 4.69
C LEU A 111 7.20 -7.97 5.85
N VAL A 112 8.04 -8.06 6.88
CA VAL A 112 7.98 -7.16 8.05
C VAL A 112 8.25 -5.72 7.63
N ALA A 113 9.24 -5.47 6.78
CA ALA A 113 9.56 -4.14 6.28
C ALA A 113 8.41 -3.58 5.42
N GLY A 114 7.91 -4.34 4.46
CA GLY A 114 6.81 -3.91 3.58
C GLY A 114 5.52 -3.67 4.35
N TYR A 115 5.18 -4.57 5.26
CA TYR A 115 3.99 -4.44 6.11
C TYR A 115 4.11 -3.26 7.08
N GLY A 116 5.23 -3.15 7.78
CA GLY A 116 5.50 -2.05 8.71
C GLY A 116 5.43 -0.69 8.04
N LEU A 117 6.09 -0.50 6.89
CA LEU A 117 6.04 0.73 6.11
C LEU A 117 4.61 1.03 5.63
N THR A 118 3.88 0.03 5.16
CA THR A 118 2.47 0.19 4.78
C THR A 118 1.64 0.74 5.93
N LEU A 119 1.73 0.12 7.12
CA LEU A 119 0.98 0.56 8.29
C LEU A 119 1.37 1.97 8.74
N VAL A 120 2.66 2.29 8.76
CA VAL A 120 3.16 3.64 9.12
C VAL A 120 2.60 4.68 8.15
N ILE A 121 2.69 4.44 6.85
CA ILE A 121 2.16 5.37 5.83
C ILE A 121 0.65 5.56 6.01
N LEU A 122 -0.11 4.47 6.19
CA LEU A 122 -1.56 4.56 6.40
C LEU A 122 -1.90 5.30 7.68
N ALA A 123 -1.18 5.06 8.77
CA ALA A 123 -1.38 5.76 10.06
C ALA A 123 -1.10 7.26 9.92
N LEU A 124 0.01 7.65 9.31
CA LEU A 124 0.34 9.06 9.08
C LEU A 124 -0.70 9.76 8.20
N ARG A 125 -1.18 9.10 7.15
CA ARG A 125 -2.22 9.64 6.27
C ARG A 125 -3.57 9.77 6.99
N GLN A 126 -3.90 8.84 7.88
CA GLN A 126 -5.12 8.91 8.68
C GLN A 126 -5.06 10.04 9.70
N MET A 127 -3.93 10.23 10.38
CA MET A 127 -3.74 11.34 11.32
C MET A 127 -3.83 12.69 10.60
N ALA A 128 -3.21 12.84 9.44
CA ALA A 128 -3.30 14.06 8.63
C ALA A 128 -4.74 14.35 8.17
N ALA A 129 -5.52 13.32 7.83
CA ALA A 129 -6.92 13.49 7.44
C ALA A 129 -7.80 13.93 8.61
N GLN A 130 -7.58 13.40 9.81
CA GLN A 130 -8.35 13.73 11.01
C GLN A 130 -8.11 15.18 11.50
N GLN A 131 -6.89 15.70 11.38
CA GLN A 131 -6.55 17.06 11.79
C GLN A 131 -7.28 18.15 10.97
N ARG A 132 -7.79 17.81 9.79
CA ARG A 132 -8.46 18.77 8.88
C ARG A 132 -9.96 18.92 9.14
N LEU A 133 -10.60 17.94 9.76
CA LEU A 133 -12.03 17.97 10.04
C LEU A 133 -12.45 19.16 10.94
N PRO A 134 -11.73 19.50 12.04
CA PRO A 134 -12.09 20.64 12.88
C PRO A 134 -11.87 21.98 12.17
N ALA A 135 -10.85 22.11 11.33
CA ALA A 135 -10.58 23.35 10.59
C ALA A 135 -11.68 23.66 9.55
N GLN A 136 -12.19 22.66 8.86
CA GLN A 136 -13.29 22.82 7.91
C GLN A 136 -14.62 23.10 8.59
N ALA A 137 -14.87 22.49 9.76
CA ALA A 137 -16.06 22.74 10.57
C ALA A 137 -16.07 24.19 11.13
N ALA A 138 -14.92 24.70 11.54
CA ALA A 138 -14.76 26.08 12.00
C ALA A 138 -14.99 27.10 10.86
N GLN A 139 -14.52 26.79 9.66
CA GLN A 139 -14.72 27.64 8.48
C GLN A 139 -16.18 27.68 8.01
N ARG A 140 -16.92 26.57 8.13
CA ARG A 140 -18.36 26.50 7.84
C ARG A 140 -19.23 27.24 8.88
N ARG A 141 -18.70 27.44 10.09
CA ARG A 141 -19.40 28.14 11.19
C ARG A 141 -19.20 29.65 11.17
N ARG A 142 -18.41 30.21 10.24
CA ARG A 142 -18.37 31.68 10.05
C ARG A 142 -19.73 32.11 9.49
N PRO A 143 -20.57 32.81 10.29
CA PRO A 143 -21.87 33.22 9.81
C PRO A 143 -21.69 34.24 8.67
N ALA A 144 -22.54 34.11 7.67
CA ALA A 144 -22.62 35.03 6.53
C ALA A 144 -22.87 36.50 6.90
N SER A 145 -23.14 36.77 8.19
CA SER A 145 -23.39 38.11 8.74
C SER A 145 -22.20 39.08 8.68
N VAL A 146 -20.96 38.59 8.50
CA VAL A 146 -19.77 39.47 8.42
C VAL A 146 -19.61 40.09 7.02
N VAL A 147 -20.19 39.47 5.99
CA VAL A 147 -20.08 39.98 4.61
C VAL A 147 -21.09 41.10 4.31
N GLN A 148 -22.18 41.19 5.08
CA GLN A 148 -23.23 42.22 4.85
C GLN A 148 -22.93 43.56 5.47
N THR A 149 -21.98 43.66 6.40
CA THR A 149 -21.68 44.95 7.09
C THR A 149 -20.69 45.81 6.29
N GLU A 150 -20.00 45.24 5.31
CA GLU A 150 -19.00 45.99 4.51
C GLU A 150 -19.59 46.66 3.26
N ASN A 151 -20.85 46.36 2.93
CA ASN A 151 -21.48 46.84 1.72
C ASN A 151 -22.65 47.82 2.00
N SER A 152 -22.66 48.52 3.18
CA SER A 152 -23.58 49.62 3.44
C SER A 152 -23.00 50.91 2.86
N PRO A 153 -23.60 51.50 1.80
CA PRO A 153 -23.14 52.79 1.28
C PRO A 153 -23.50 53.85 2.32
N GLN A 154 -22.49 54.56 2.78
CA GLN A 154 -22.65 55.78 3.56
C GLN A 154 -23.24 56.88 2.65
N HIS A 155 -24.48 57.24 2.89
CA HIS A 155 -25.10 58.50 2.44
C HIS A 155 -24.95 59.54 3.50
#